data_4d2a6590861962c2d803389daa4d1cc5
#
_entry.id   4d2a6590861962c2d803389daa4d1cc5
#
_cell.length_a   1.000
_cell.length_b   1.000
_cell.length_c   1.000
_cell.angle_alpha   90.00
_cell.angle_beta   90.00
_cell.angle_gamma   90.00
#
_symmetry.space_group_name_H-M   'P 1'
#
loop_
_entity.id
_entity.type
_entity.pdbx_description
1 polymer ?
#
loop_
_entity_poly.entity_id
_entity_poly.type
_entity_poly.pdbx_seq_one_letter_code
_entity_poly.pdbx_strand_id
1 'polypeptide(L)'
;MSEKIKVLFVCLGNICRSPTAEGVFRTMVAKSGWQDMFHIDSAGTAAYYVGEPPDRRAQKQAKARGYDLSKLRARFISPQDFKKFDYVLVMDKHNFAEMEKVQKYCKDATAKLQLFLDYHPDKKGQEVPDPYSG
;
A
#
# COMPACT_ATOMS: atom_id res chain seq x y z
N MET A 1 -0.23 23.63 -12.95
CA MET A 1 -0.20 22.15 -12.86
C MET A 1 -0.77 21.72 -11.54
N SER A 2 -1.75 20.84 -11.60
CA SER A 2 -2.29 20.29 -10.36
C SER A 2 -1.33 19.23 -9.78
N GLU A 3 -1.14 19.28 -8.48
CA GLU A 3 -0.35 18.29 -7.79
C GLU A 3 -1.14 16.97 -7.72
N LYS A 4 -0.43 15.88 -7.85
CA LYS A 4 -1.03 14.55 -7.69
C LYS A 4 -1.26 14.23 -6.22
N ILE A 5 -2.30 13.48 -5.94
CA ILE A 5 -2.51 12.88 -4.63
C ILE A 5 -1.66 11.62 -4.60
N LYS A 6 -0.79 11.50 -3.61
CA LYS A 6 0.20 10.42 -3.53
C LYS A 6 -0.15 9.46 -2.41
N VAL A 7 -0.41 8.21 -2.76
CA VAL A 7 -0.88 7.17 -1.83
C VAL A 7 0.08 6.00 -1.83
N LEU A 8 0.53 5.60 -0.64
CA LEU A 8 1.40 4.45 -0.43
C LEU A 8 0.67 3.39 0.39
N PHE A 9 0.57 2.19 -0.14
CA PHE A 9 0.01 1.05 0.60
C PHE A 9 1.16 0.23 1.19
N VAL A 10 1.03 -0.15 2.47
CA VAL A 10 2.10 -0.84 3.19
C VAL A 10 1.57 -2.10 3.87
N CYS A 11 2.30 -3.21 3.71
CA CYS A 11 2.10 -4.43 4.49
C CYS A 11 3.47 -4.97 4.90
N LEU A 12 3.55 -6.18 5.42
CA LEU A 12 4.82 -6.72 5.90
C LEU A 12 5.82 -6.95 4.77
N GLY A 13 5.47 -7.82 3.80
CA GLY A 13 6.40 -8.26 2.77
C GLY A 13 6.27 -7.58 1.42
N ASN A 14 5.23 -6.80 1.22
CA ASN A 14 4.91 -6.15 -0.06
C ASN A 14 4.76 -7.16 -1.22
N ILE A 15 4.21 -8.33 -0.92
CA ILE A 15 3.94 -9.35 -1.94
C ILE A 15 2.48 -9.80 -1.98
N CYS A 16 1.65 -9.41 -1.02
CA CYS A 16 0.26 -9.87 -0.98
C CYS A 16 -0.72 -8.72 -0.82
N ARG A 17 -0.92 -8.23 0.42
CA ARG A 17 -1.98 -7.24 0.71
C ARG A 17 -1.73 -5.89 0.06
N SER A 18 -0.54 -5.32 0.21
CA SER A 18 -0.27 -3.98 -0.32
C SER A 18 -0.19 -3.93 -1.86
N PRO A 19 0.44 -4.89 -2.56
CA PRO A 19 0.41 -4.85 -4.01
C PRO A 19 -1.00 -5.09 -4.56
N THR A 20 -1.81 -5.90 -3.89
CA THR A 20 -3.21 -6.09 -4.30
C THR A 20 -3.98 -4.77 -4.17
N ALA A 21 -3.85 -4.07 -3.05
CA ALA A 21 -4.49 -2.77 -2.86
C ALA A 21 -4.02 -1.77 -3.91
N GLU A 22 -2.72 -1.74 -4.20
CA GLU A 22 -2.16 -0.88 -5.24
C GLU A 22 -2.79 -1.17 -6.60
N GLY A 23 -2.83 -2.42 -7.01
CA GLY A 23 -3.37 -2.82 -8.31
C GLY A 23 -4.86 -2.52 -8.46
N VAL A 24 -5.63 -2.79 -7.41
CA VAL A 24 -7.07 -2.50 -7.41
C VAL A 24 -7.30 -1.00 -7.51
N PHE A 25 -6.61 -0.21 -6.71
CA PHE A 25 -6.79 1.24 -6.68
C PHE A 25 -6.36 1.88 -8.01
N ARG A 26 -5.24 1.45 -8.58
CA ARG A 26 -4.81 1.92 -9.91
C ARG A 26 -5.89 1.69 -10.96
N THR A 27 -6.49 0.50 -10.95
CA THR A 27 -7.53 0.15 -11.92
C THR A 27 -8.78 0.99 -11.71
N MET A 28 -9.20 1.19 -10.46
CA MET A 28 -10.36 2.00 -10.13
C MET A 28 -10.19 3.45 -10.58
N VAL A 29 -9.03 4.05 -10.30
CA VAL A 29 -8.74 5.44 -10.70
C VAL A 29 -8.72 5.57 -12.22
N ALA A 30 -8.13 4.58 -12.92
CA ALA A 30 -8.06 4.58 -14.37
C ALA A 30 -9.45 4.49 -15.00
N LYS A 31 -10.31 3.62 -14.47
CA LYS A 31 -11.69 3.49 -14.96
C LYS A 31 -12.51 4.75 -14.73
N SER A 32 -12.16 5.54 -13.71
CA SER A 32 -12.82 6.81 -13.41
C SER A 32 -12.23 7.99 -14.19
N GLY A 33 -11.18 7.74 -14.98
CA GLY A 33 -10.49 8.79 -15.73
C GLY A 33 -9.58 9.67 -14.89
N TRP A 34 -9.20 9.22 -13.69
CA TRP A 34 -8.42 10.02 -12.75
C TRP A 34 -6.96 9.58 -12.60
N GLN A 35 -6.47 8.71 -13.50
CA GLN A 35 -5.11 8.17 -13.40
C GLN A 35 -4.04 9.25 -13.33
N ASP A 36 -4.25 10.39 -13.97
CA ASP A 36 -3.28 11.49 -13.96
C ASP A 36 -3.31 12.31 -12.68
N MET A 37 -4.29 12.07 -11.80
CA MET A 37 -4.46 12.80 -10.54
C MET A 37 -3.86 12.08 -9.36
N PHE A 38 -3.39 10.84 -9.54
CA PHE A 38 -2.86 10.00 -8.46
C PHE A 38 -1.49 9.46 -8.78
N HIS A 39 -0.64 9.41 -7.77
CA HIS A 39 0.59 8.64 -7.78
C HIS A 39 0.42 7.55 -6.72
N ILE A 40 0.46 6.29 -7.14
CA ILE A 40 0.12 5.14 -6.30
C ILE A 40 1.31 4.20 -6.26
N ASP A 41 1.65 3.70 -5.06
CA ASP A 41 2.77 2.78 -4.90
C ASP A 41 2.50 1.89 -3.69
N SER A 42 3.36 0.90 -3.46
CA SER A 42 3.29 0.05 -2.28
C SER A 42 4.70 -0.30 -1.81
N ALA A 43 4.81 -0.70 -0.53
CA ALA A 43 6.09 -1.04 0.08
C ALA A 43 5.86 -2.01 1.24
N GLY A 44 6.95 -2.64 1.71
CA GLY A 44 6.92 -3.53 2.85
C GLY A 44 7.67 -2.96 4.04
N THR A 45 7.23 -3.32 5.25
CA THR A 45 7.93 -2.97 6.48
C THR A 45 9.13 -3.87 6.71
N ALA A 46 9.25 -4.99 5.97
CA ALA A 46 10.38 -5.89 6.00
C ALA A 46 10.97 -6.04 4.60
N ALA A 47 12.24 -6.37 4.53
CA ALA A 47 12.98 -6.43 3.26
C ALA A 47 13.10 -7.85 2.69
N TYR A 48 12.35 -8.80 3.20
CA TYR A 48 12.49 -10.22 2.84
C TYR A 48 12.33 -10.51 1.37
N TYR A 49 11.47 -9.77 0.69
CA TYR A 49 11.06 -10.07 -0.68
C TYR A 49 11.40 -8.97 -1.68
N VAL A 50 12.30 -8.06 -1.32
CA VAL A 50 12.67 -6.94 -2.20
C VAL A 50 13.03 -7.46 -3.59
N GLY A 51 12.40 -6.88 -4.62
CA GLY A 51 12.61 -7.27 -6.01
C GLY A 51 11.73 -8.41 -6.50
N GLU A 52 11.01 -9.07 -5.58
CA GLU A 52 10.14 -10.18 -5.94
C GLU A 52 8.80 -9.70 -6.51
N PRO A 53 8.18 -10.47 -7.40
CA PRO A 53 6.81 -10.19 -7.83
C PRO A 53 5.83 -10.50 -6.71
N PRO A 54 4.58 -10.03 -6.81
CA PRO A 54 3.54 -10.41 -5.84
C PRO A 54 3.36 -11.91 -5.78
N ASP A 55 2.89 -12.39 -4.62
CA ASP A 55 2.58 -13.80 -4.39
C ASP A 55 1.70 -14.36 -5.50
N ARG A 56 1.99 -15.59 -5.94
CA ARG A 56 1.28 -16.22 -7.06
C ARG A 56 -0.23 -16.35 -6.82
N ARG A 57 -0.62 -16.68 -5.58
CA ARG A 57 -2.02 -16.80 -5.22
C ARG A 57 -2.72 -15.45 -5.24
N ALA A 58 -2.03 -14.41 -4.77
CA ALA A 58 -2.54 -13.04 -4.81
C ALA A 58 -2.74 -12.59 -6.27
N GLN A 59 -1.77 -12.86 -7.13
CA GLN A 59 -1.88 -12.54 -8.56
C GLN A 59 -3.05 -13.27 -9.22
N LYS A 60 -3.23 -14.55 -8.90
CA LYS A 60 -4.30 -15.37 -9.46
C LYS A 60 -5.67 -14.84 -9.05
N GLN A 61 -5.84 -14.53 -7.77
CA GLN A 61 -7.10 -13.99 -7.26
C GLN A 61 -7.40 -12.62 -7.88
N ALA A 62 -6.40 -11.77 -7.97
CA ALA A 62 -6.57 -10.44 -8.56
C ALA A 62 -6.93 -10.54 -10.05
N LYS A 63 -6.25 -11.42 -10.80
CA LYS A 63 -6.50 -11.61 -12.23
C LYS A 63 -7.92 -12.10 -12.49
N ALA A 64 -8.43 -13.00 -11.63
CA ALA A 64 -9.78 -13.50 -11.76
C ALA A 64 -10.83 -12.39 -11.62
N ARG A 65 -10.47 -11.29 -10.98
CA ARG A 65 -11.34 -10.12 -10.77
C ARG A 65 -10.99 -8.95 -11.70
N GLY A 66 -10.10 -9.16 -12.65
CA GLY A 66 -9.74 -8.16 -13.65
C GLY A 66 -8.57 -7.26 -13.28
N TYR A 67 -7.77 -7.63 -12.29
CA TYR A 67 -6.62 -6.82 -11.84
C TYR A 67 -5.31 -7.53 -12.15
N ASP A 68 -4.41 -6.85 -12.84
CA ASP A 68 -3.09 -7.39 -13.19
C ASP A 68 -2.03 -6.84 -12.23
N LEU A 69 -1.42 -7.73 -11.44
CA LEU A 69 -0.37 -7.38 -10.48
C LEU A 69 1.02 -7.81 -10.98
N SER A 70 1.12 -8.38 -12.19
CA SER A 70 2.34 -9.07 -12.63
C SER A 70 3.56 -8.17 -12.76
N LYS A 71 3.37 -6.88 -12.97
CA LYS A 71 4.48 -5.93 -13.18
C LYS A 71 4.98 -5.29 -11.88
N LEU A 72 4.28 -5.52 -10.78
CA LEU A 72 4.68 -4.95 -9.50
C LEU A 72 5.87 -5.72 -8.92
N ARG A 73 6.70 -5.02 -8.16
CA ARG A 73 7.86 -5.62 -7.48
C ARG A 73 7.94 -5.08 -6.07
N ALA A 74 8.26 -5.95 -5.12
CA ALA A 74 8.36 -5.57 -3.72
C ALA A 74 9.53 -4.61 -3.50
N ARG A 75 9.28 -3.60 -2.65
CA ARG A 75 10.33 -2.72 -2.18
C ARG A 75 10.21 -2.50 -0.67
N PHE A 76 11.29 -2.07 -0.06
CA PHE A 76 11.33 -1.77 1.37
C PHE A 76 10.97 -0.30 1.60
N ILE A 77 10.30 -0.02 2.71
CA ILE A 77 9.94 1.34 3.09
C ILE A 77 11.20 2.19 3.34
N SER A 78 11.05 3.50 3.20
CA SER A 78 12.07 4.48 3.52
C SER A 78 11.45 5.59 4.36
N PRO A 79 12.19 6.23 5.29
CA PRO A 79 11.67 7.40 6.01
C PRO A 79 11.18 8.51 5.06
N GLN A 80 11.80 8.64 3.89
CA GLN A 80 11.41 9.64 2.90
C GLN A 80 10.01 9.43 2.33
N ASP A 81 9.45 8.24 2.48
CA ASP A 81 8.08 7.98 2.06
C ASP A 81 7.07 8.87 2.80
N PHE A 82 7.37 9.25 4.05
CA PHE A 82 6.51 10.13 4.84
C PHE A 82 6.55 11.59 4.36
N LYS A 83 7.53 11.95 3.57
CA LYS A 83 7.61 13.27 2.93
C LYS A 83 7.04 13.22 1.52
N LYS A 84 7.29 12.11 0.83
CA LYS A 84 6.90 11.94 -0.56
C LYS A 84 5.40 11.71 -0.74
N PHE A 85 4.78 10.94 0.15
CA PHE A 85 3.38 10.57 0.02
C PHE A 85 2.48 11.41 0.91
N ASP A 86 1.24 11.61 0.45
CA ASP A 86 0.22 12.31 1.24
C ASP A 86 -0.46 11.36 2.23
N TYR A 87 -0.60 10.09 1.83
CA TYR A 87 -1.24 9.05 2.64
C TYR A 87 -0.35 7.81 2.66
N VAL A 88 -0.11 7.30 3.86
CA VAL A 88 0.55 6.01 4.09
C VAL A 88 -0.49 5.12 4.75
N LEU A 89 -1.00 4.14 3.99
CA LEU A 89 -2.11 3.29 4.41
C LEU A 89 -1.60 1.89 4.68
N VAL A 90 -1.75 1.46 5.93
CA VAL A 90 -1.24 0.17 6.40
C VAL A 90 -2.37 -0.84 6.58
N MET A 91 -2.04 -2.13 6.52
CA MET A 91 -3.02 -3.20 6.50
C MET A 91 -3.43 -3.65 7.90
N ASP A 92 -2.53 -3.54 8.86
CA ASP A 92 -2.80 -4.00 10.23
C ASP A 92 -2.07 -3.12 11.25
N LYS A 93 -2.35 -3.37 12.53
CA LYS A 93 -1.77 -2.59 13.63
C LYS A 93 -0.28 -2.83 13.80
N HIS A 94 0.22 -4.02 13.41
CA HIS A 94 1.64 -4.29 13.43
C HIS A 94 2.37 -3.41 12.40
N ASN A 95 1.85 -3.34 11.19
CA ASN A 95 2.39 -2.44 10.17
C ASN A 95 2.34 -0.99 10.65
N PHE A 96 1.25 -0.60 11.31
CA PHE A 96 1.09 0.76 11.84
C PHE A 96 2.20 1.10 12.84
N ALA A 97 2.43 0.21 13.81
CA ALA A 97 3.45 0.43 14.83
C ALA A 97 4.86 0.53 14.19
N GLU A 98 5.15 -0.33 13.21
CA GLU A 98 6.43 -0.29 12.51
C GLU A 98 6.60 1.02 11.74
N MET A 99 5.54 1.48 11.08
CA MET A 99 5.61 2.72 10.31
C MET A 99 5.69 3.96 11.21
N GLU A 100 5.12 3.92 12.42
CA GLU A 100 5.31 5.00 13.39
C GLU A 100 6.79 5.16 13.76
N LYS A 101 7.50 4.05 13.91
CA LYS A 101 8.94 4.08 14.20
C LYS A 101 9.73 4.71 13.06
N VAL A 102 9.38 4.35 11.82
CA VAL A 102 10.05 4.88 10.63
C VAL A 102 9.75 6.37 10.47
N GLN A 103 8.52 6.80 10.76
CA GLN A 103 8.11 8.19 10.65
C GLN A 103 8.98 9.13 11.49
N LYS A 104 9.45 8.66 12.64
CA LYS A 104 10.30 9.45 13.54
C LYS A 104 11.63 9.86 12.89
N TYR A 105 12.07 9.12 11.88
CA TYR A 105 13.32 9.40 11.18
C TYR A 105 13.14 10.33 9.97
N CYS A 106 11.93 10.79 9.72
CA CYS A 106 11.65 11.75 8.66
C CYS A 106 11.30 13.11 9.29
N LYS A 107 12.22 14.08 9.20
CA LYS A 107 12.03 15.40 9.83
C LYS A 107 10.88 16.20 9.23
N ASP A 108 10.64 16.01 7.94
CA ASP A 108 9.64 16.77 7.19
C ASP A 108 8.42 15.91 6.85
N ALA A 109 8.10 14.95 7.70
CA ALA A 109 6.98 14.06 7.48
C ALA A 109 5.66 14.83 7.42
N THR A 110 4.95 14.67 6.31
CA THR A 110 3.64 15.30 6.10
C THR A 110 2.56 14.28 5.81
N ALA A 111 2.94 13.02 5.55
CA ALA A 111 1.99 11.96 5.21
C ALA A 111 1.09 11.63 6.39
N LYS A 112 -0.17 11.36 6.08
CA LYS A 112 -1.13 10.87 7.05
C LYS A 112 -1.02 9.35 7.14
N LEU A 113 -0.65 8.84 8.31
CA LEU A 113 -0.53 7.41 8.57
C LEU A 113 -1.84 6.87 9.14
N GLN A 114 -2.46 5.91 8.45
CA GLN A 114 -3.75 5.34 8.86
C GLN A 114 -3.85 3.87 8.48
N LEU A 115 -4.75 3.16 9.17
CA LEU A 115 -5.18 1.84 8.74
C LEU A 115 -6.00 1.97 7.46
N PHE A 116 -5.77 1.08 6.50
CA PHE A 116 -6.49 1.13 5.23
C PHE A 116 -8.00 1.00 5.42
N LEU A 117 -8.44 0.08 6.30
CA LEU A 117 -9.86 -0.14 6.54
C LEU A 117 -10.56 1.00 7.29
N ASP A 118 -9.81 2.00 7.79
CA ASP A 118 -10.43 3.21 8.35
C ASP A 118 -11.29 3.94 7.31
N TYR A 119 -11.02 3.72 6.03
CA TYR A 119 -11.80 4.33 4.96
C TYR A 119 -13.06 3.53 4.60
N HIS A 120 -13.22 2.35 5.19
CA HIS A 120 -14.44 1.56 5.02
C HIS A 120 -15.46 2.01 6.07
N PRO A 121 -16.69 2.38 5.67
CA PRO A 121 -17.67 2.95 6.61
C PRO A 121 -17.99 2.07 7.82
N ASP A 122 -17.91 0.75 7.66
CA ASP A 122 -18.29 -0.19 8.70
C ASP A 122 -17.09 -0.89 9.37
N LYS A 123 -15.85 -0.55 8.97
CA LYS A 123 -14.66 -1.29 9.40
C LYS A 123 -13.55 -0.42 9.96
N LYS A 124 -13.87 0.78 10.43
CA LYS A 124 -12.87 1.67 11.04
C LYS A 124 -12.17 0.96 12.19
N GLY A 125 -10.86 1.10 12.25
CA GLY A 125 -10.03 0.49 13.28
C GLY A 125 -9.77 -0.99 13.09
N GLN A 126 -10.29 -1.59 12.02
CA GLN A 126 -10.08 -3.01 11.73
C GLN A 126 -8.86 -3.24 10.85
N GLU A 127 -8.38 -4.46 10.84
CA GLU A 127 -7.22 -4.87 10.08
C GLU A 127 -7.63 -5.65 8.84
N VAL A 128 -6.84 -5.51 7.76
CA VAL A 128 -6.97 -6.39 6.61
C VAL A 128 -6.34 -7.74 7.02
N PRO A 129 -7.09 -8.85 6.94
CA PRO A 129 -6.54 -10.14 7.34
C PRO A 129 -5.27 -10.51 6.59
N ASP A 130 -4.29 -11.09 7.31
CA ASP A 130 -3.08 -11.60 6.70
C ASP A 130 -3.37 -13.02 6.20
N PRO A 131 -3.28 -13.28 4.89
CA PRO A 131 -3.59 -14.60 4.34
C PRO A 131 -2.63 -15.69 4.78
N TYR A 132 -1.46 -15.32 5.33
CA TYR A 132 -0.47 -16.31 5.79
C TYR A 132 -0.62 -16.68 7.25
N SER A 133 -1.35 -15.90 8.04
CA SER A 133 -1.52 -16.17 9.48
C SER A 133 -2.93 -16.57 9.87
N GLY A 134 -3.82 -16.65 8.89
CA GLY A 134 -5.22 -17.01 9.16
C GLY A 134 -5.59 -18.39 8.66
#